data_70f8784d33c0131055bf2dd26fa60d62
#
_entry.id   70f8784d33c0131055bf2dd26fa60d62
#
_cell.length_a   1.000
_cell.length_b   1.000
_cell.length_c   1.000
_cell.angle_alpha   90.00
_cell.angle_beta   90.00
_cell.angle_gamma   90.00
#
_symmetry.space_group_name_H-M   'P 1'
#
loop_
_entity.id
_entity.type
_entity.pdbx_description
1 polymer ?
#
loop_
_entity_poly.entity_id
_entity_poly.type
_entity_poly.pdbx_seq_one_letter_code
_entity_poly.pdbx_strand_id
1 'polypeptide(L)'
;MTEHLTLPALLKRNAELYGDSRVAIREKEFGIWQSTTWQGYYQHVRDFALGLHSLGFQRGDKVAYAGDNRPQGLYAELAAQCLGGAVVGIYPDSHLDQVEYIINHSDAIYVVAGDQEQADKVLELKSTCPKVKKVIVDDPKGMRHYDDPILAYFKDIEKQGRQLARKQPHLFNEMIVAVAPDDVGMINYTSGTTGLPKGSMITQKNMVAVARLQDMVDAARDDFEYVSFLPFAWIGEQECGVYWPLYKAFAVNFPEKVETVQENIREIGPHILLAPPRIWEKICSDIQVKIQEAVWVKRFIYQKFLPVGYRMADFILTKKDPPIGRRLLSWVAYLLIFRSLNNYFGLTRLRHAYTGGAPLGPEIFKMFLALGVKIKQAYGATETTAATIIHRTDDIRLETVGIPLPEVEVKTTDTGELLTRGDMVFKGYYKNPEATAQAIICLLYTSDAA
;
A
#
# COMPACT_ATOMS: atom_id res chain seq x y z
N MET A 1 14.64 -18.30 11.52
CA MET A 1 15.34 -16.99 11.38
C MET A 1 14.41 -15.82 11.05
N THR A 2 13.10 -16.01 10.95
CA THR A 2 12.11 -14.95 10.64
C THR A 2 11.43 -14.35 11.89
N GLU A 3 11.59 -14.96 13.05
CA GLU A 3 10.85 -14.62 14.28
C GLU A 3 11.18 -13.24 14.89
N HIS A 4 12.23 -12.57 14.45
CA HIS A 4 12.67 -11.27 14.99
C HIS A 4 12.78 -10.16 13.92
N LEU A 5 12.21 -10.35 12.74
CA LEU A 5 12.26 -9.33 11.69
C LEU A 5 11.24 -8.23 11.97
N THR A 6 11.69 -6.98 11.80
CA THR A 6 10.86 -5.77 11.84
C THR A 6 11.07 -4.97 10.55
N LEU A 7 10.15 -4.07 10.18
CA LEU A 7 10.35 -3.23 8.99
C LEU A 7 11.60 -2.34 9.09
N PRO A 8 11.94 -1.74 10.26
CA PRO A 8 13.23 -1.09 10.45
C PRO A 8 14.45 -1.97 10.19
N ALA A 9 14.42 -3.22 10.65
CA ALA A 9 15.50 -4.18 10.40
C ALA A 9 15.59 -4.56 8.92
N LEU A 10 14.46 -4.70 8.23
CA LEU A 10 14.42 -4.96 6.77
C LEU A 10 14.97 -3.78 5.97
N LEU A 11 14.63 -2.54 6.32
CA LEU A 11 15.19 -1.35 5.69
C LEU A 11 16.72 -1.32 5.82
N LYS A 12 17.24 -1.54 7.03
CA LYS A 12 18.68 -1.62 7.28
C LYS A 12 19.33 -2.72 6.46
N ARG A 13 18.76 -3.94 6.48
CA ARG A 13 19.24 -5.08 5.68
C ARG A 13 19.35 -4.72 4.19
N ASN A 14 18.31 -4.09 3.63
CA ASN A 14 18.28 -3.72 2.23
C ASN A 14 19.33 -2.66 1.89
N ALA A 15 19.53 -1.66 2.77
CA ALA A 15 20.59 -0.67 2.61
C ALA A 15 21.99 -1.31 2.64
N GLU A 16 22.22 -2.28 3.53
CA GLU A 16 23.50 -3.00 3.62
C GLU A 16 23.75 -3.91 2.40
N LEU A 17 22.70 -4.58 1.88
CA LEU A 17 22.83 -5.51 0.75
C LEU A 17 22.95 -4.81 -0.60
N TYR A 18 22.17 -3.76 -0.82
CA TYR A 18 22.03 -3.13 -2.14
C TYR A 18 22.70 -1.76 -2.24
N GLY A 19 22.85 -1.05 -1.11
CA GLY A 19 23.53 0.25 -1.04
C GLY A 19 23.00 1.23 -2.09
N ASP A 20 23.92 1.81 -2.85
CA ASP A 20 23.63 2.72 -3.96
C ASP A 20 23.49 2.01 -5.33
N SER A 21 23.65 0.69 -5.36
CA SER A 21 23.56 -0.08 -6.61
C SER A 21 22.13 -0.29 -7.10
N ARG A 22 21.12 -0.13 -6.22
CA ARG A 22 19.70 -0.34 -6.56
C ARG A 22 18.82 0.80 -6.12
N VAL A 23 17.86 1.10 -6.98
CA VAL A 23 16.77 2.03 -6.71
C VAL A 23 15.75 1.34 -5.77
N ALA A 24 15.38 2.03 -4.70
CA ALA A 24 14.32 1.63 -3.79
C ALA A 24 13.02 2.40 -4.07
N ILE A 25 13.15 3.69 -4.37
CA ILE A 25 12.03 4.60 -4.56
C ILE A 25 12.26 5.45 -5.81
N ARG A 26 11.20 5.70 -6.56
CA ARG A 26 11.17 6.81 -7.53
C ARG A 26 9.98 7.71 -7.23
N GLU A 27 10.18 9.00 -7.36
CA GLU A 27 9.13 10.01 -7.33
C GLU A 27 9.17 10.80 -8.62
N LYS A 28 8.01 11.07 -9.20
CA LYS A 28 7.92 11.92 -10.38
C LYS A 28 7.68 13.36 -9.96
N GLU A 29 8.61 14.25 -10.34
CA GLU A 29 8.49 15.69 -10.11
C GLU A 29 8.80 16.43 -11.42
N PHE A 30 7.98 17.42 -11.78
CA PHE A 30 8.14 18.20 -13.02
C PHE A 30 8.32 17.32 -14.28
N GLY A 31 7.60 16.20 -14.33
CA GLY A 31 7.66 15.24 -15.44
C GLY A 31 8.90 14.34 -15.44
N ILE A 32 9.78 14.42 -14.45
CA ILE A 32 11.05 13.67 -14.39
C ILE A 32 11.02 12.71 -13.18
N TRP A 33 11.35 11.44 -13.41
CA TRP A 33 11.52 10.46 -12.37
C TRP A 33 12.83 10.67 -11.59
N GLN A 34 12.72 11.07 -10.33
CA GLN A 34 13.82 11.15 -9.38
C GLN A 34 13.98 9.80 -8.68
N SER A 35 15.21 9.32 -8.57
CA SER A 35 15.48 8.00 -7.98
C SER A 35 16.20 8.12 -6.65
N THR A 36 15.75 7.37 -5.67
CA THR A 36 16.40 7.19 -4.37
C THR A 36 16.82 5.72 -4.23
N THR A 37 18.10 5.49 -3.92
CA THR A 37 18.66 4.15 -3.69
C THR A 37 18.23 3.59 -2.32
N TRP A 38 18.48 2.30 -2.06
CA TRP A 38 18.25 1.73 -0.73
C TRP A 38 19.08 2.44 0.35
N GLN A 39 20.31 2.84 0.03
CA GLN A 39 21.13 3.63 0.93
C GLN A 39 20.54 5.04 1.16
N GLY A 40 20.06 5.68 0.10
CA GLY A 40 19.37 6.97 0.19
C GLY A 40 18.09 6.88 1.05
N TYR A 41 17.27 5.83 0.83
CA TYR A 41 16.06 5.60 1.61
C TYR A 41 16.37 5.45 3.10
N TYR A 42 17.35 4.61 3.44
CA TYR A 42 17.82 4.46 4.82
C TYR A 42 18.32 5.78 5.42
N GLN A 43 19.04 6.61 4.63
CA GLN A 43 19.53 7.90 5.10
C GLN A 43 18.39 8.89 5.37
N HIS A 44 17.37 8.99 4.52
CA HIS A 44 16.20 9.83 4.75
C HIS A 44 15.45 9.41 6.02
N VAL A 45 15.18 8.12 6.17
CA VAL A 45 14.52 7.59 7.38
C VAL A 45 15.36 7.87 8.64
N ARG A 46 16.67 7.62 8.59
CA ARG A 46 17.58 7.93 9.70
C ARG A 46 17.54 9.40 10.09
N ASP A 47 17.69 10.27 9.10
CA ASP A 47 17.79 11.70 9.32
C ASP A 47 16.45 12.24 9.89
N PHE A 48 15.32 11.80 9.37
CA PHE A 48 14.03 12.19 9.89
C PHE A 48 13.76 11.60 11.29
N ALA A 49 14.10 10.32 11.54
CA ALA A 49 13.96 9.69 12.86
C ALA A 49 14.76 10.41 13.93
N LEU A 50 16.04 10.69 13.67
CA LEU A 50 16.88 11.42 14.61
C LEU A 50 16.44 12.88 14.79
N GLY A 51 15.83 13.48 13.76
CA GLY A 51 15.16 14.77 13.86
C GLY A 51 13.98 14.73 14.82
N LEU A 52 13.07 13.75 14.66
CA LEU A 52 11.94 13.52 15.58
C LEU A 52 12.44 13.26 17.03
N HIS A 53 13.47 12.44 17.17
CA HIS A 53 14.10 12.20 18.47
C HIS A 53 14.61 13.50 19.13
N SER A 54 15.24 14.39 18.35
CA SER A 54 15.71 15.71 18.82
C SER A 54 14.54 16.62 19.26
N LEU A 55 13.33 16.42 18.70
CA LEU A 55 12.10 17.11 19.11
C LEU A 55 11.43 16.45 20.33
N GLY A 56 12.00 15.38 20.86
CA GLY A 56 11.50 14.67 22.04
C GLY A 56 10.49 13.56 21.73
N PHE A 57 10.51 12.98 20.53
CA PHE A 57 9.75 11.77 20.22
C PHE A 57 10.29 10.59 21.03
N GLN A 58 9.42 9.85 21.68
CA GLN A 58 9.74 8.72 22.53
C GLN A 58 9.09 7.43 22.03
N ARG A 59 9.57 6.29 22.52
CA ARG A 59 8.96 4.99 22.26
C ARG A 59 7.46 5.00 22.62
N GLY A 60 6.62 4.53 21.72
CA GLY A 60 5.17 4.51 21.87
C GLY A 60 4.47 5.80 21.45
N ASP A 61 5.18 6.87 21.10
CA ASP A 61 4.59 8.07 20.50
C ASP A 61 4.09 7.79 19.07
N LYS A 62 3.27 8.68 18.54
CA LYS A 62 2.67 8.54 17.21
C LYS A 62 2.91 9.77 16.36
N VAL A 63 3.14 9.50 15.06
CA VAL A 63 3.16 10.48 13.99
C VAL A 63 1.92 10.26 13.14
N ALA A 64 1.04 11.26 12.99
CA ALA A 64 -0.01 11.21 11.99
C ALA A 64 0.54 11.68 10.64
N TYR A 65 0.11 11.04 9.56
CA TYR A 65 0.39 11.46 8.18
C TYR A 65 -0.91 11.77 7.46
N ALA A 66 -1.03 12.99 6.94
CA ALA A 66 -2.14 13.46 6.13
C ALA A 66 -1.59 13.99 4.80
N GLY A 67 -1.91 13.32 3.70
CA GLY A 67 -1.43 13.70 2.38
C GLY A 67 -1.56 12.57 1.37
N ASP A 68 -1.29 12.89 0.11
CA ASP A 68 -1.16 11.92 -0.96
C ASP A 68 0.06 11.03 -0.75
N ASN A 69 0.09 9.89 -1.44
CA ASN A 69 1.26 9.01 -1.37
C ASN A 69 2.48 9.69 -1.95
N ARG A 70 3.48 9.87 -1.09
CA ARG A 70 4.79 10.42 -1.41
C ARG A 70 5.89 9.71 -0.60
N PRO A 71 7.15 9.74 -1.05
CA PRO A 71 8.26 9.15 -0.30
C PRO A 71 8.36 9.63 1.15
N GLN A 72 8.01 10.90 1.41
CA GLN A 72 8.09 11.50 2.75
C GLN A 72 7.09 10.87 3.73
N GLY A 73 5.94 10.39 3.24
CA GLY A 73 5.02 9.59 4.04
C GLY A 73 5.67 8.29 4.53
N LEU A 74 6.37 7.58 3.61
CA LEU A 74 7.12 6.38 3.97
C LEU A 74 8.29 6.67 4.91
N TYR A 75 9.00 7.78 4.68
CA TYR A 75 10.11 8.18 5.56
C TYR A 75 9.61 8.49 6.98
N ALA A 76 8.47 9.19 7.10
CA ALA A 76 7.86 9.51 8.38
C ALA A 76 7.36 8.26 9.11
N GLU A 77 6.71 7.33 8.39
CA GLU A 77 6.26 6.05 8.91
C GLU A 77 7.42 5.24 9.48
N LEU A 78 8.42 4.95 8.66
CA LEU A 78 9.55 4.13 9.09
C LEU A 78 10.40 4.83 10.16
N ALA A 79 10.49 6.16 10.12
CA ALA A 79 11.16 6.92 11.17
C ALA A 79 10.47 6.75 12.53
N ALA A 80 9.14 6.86 12.58
CA ALA A 80 8.39 6.60 13.81
C ALA A 80 8.59 5.16 14.30
N GLN A 81 8.55 4.19 13.39
CA GLN A 81 8.76 2.77 13.69
C GLN A 81 10.18 2.47 14.17
N CYS A 82 11.21 3.10 13.59
CA CYS A 82 12.59 2.99 14.04
C CYS A 82 12.81 3.48 15.49
N LEU A 83 11.96 4.38 15.95
CA LEU A 83 11.96 4.90 17.33
C LEU A 83 11.03 4.08 18.26
N GLY A 84 10.45 2.97 17.78
CA GLY A 84 9.49 2.16 18.52
C GLY A 84 8.13 2.83 18.71
N GLY A 85 7.79 3.79 17.84
CA GLY A 85 6.49 4.45 17.75
C GLY A 85 5.67 3.92 16.59
N ALA A 86 4.54 4.58 16.32
CA ALA A 86 3.60 4.19 15.28
C ALA A 86 3.22 5.35 14.35
N VAL A 87 2.92 5.03 13.09
CA VAL A 87 2.27 5.95 12.17
C VAL A 87 0.73 5.84 12.28
N VAL A 88 0.05 6.94 12.02
CA VAL A 88 -1.41 7.04 11.93
C VAL A 88 -1.75 7.64 10.58
N GLY A 89 -2.30 6.86 9.66
CA GLY A 89 -2.73 7.37 8.36
C GLY A 89 -4.05 8.13 8.47
N ILE A 90 -4.09 9.32 7.87
CA ILE A 90 -5.30 10.13 7.71
C ILE A 90 -5.55 10.27 6.21
N TYR A 91 -6.78 9.99 5.76
CA TYR A 91 -7.14 10.20 4.36
C TYR A 91 -7.13 11.71 4.03
N PRO A 92 -6.53 12.14 2.91
CA PRO A 92 -6.41 13.56 2.58
C PRO A 92 -7.77 14.26 2.36
N ASP A 93 -8.79 13.51 1.96
CA ASP A 93 -10.18 13.96 1.77
C ASP A 93 -11.03 13.89 3.04
N SER A 94 -10.44 13.53 4.21
CA SER A 94 -11.16 13.51 5.48
C SER A 94 -11.65 14.89 5.88
N HIS A 95 -12.89 14.96 6.41
CA HIS A 95 -13.45 16.15 7.00
C HIS A 95 -12.76 16.52 8.33
N LEU A 96 -12.84 17.79 8.73
CA LEU A 96 -12.17 18.32 9.91
C LEU A 96 -12.51 17.56 11.20
N ASP A 97 -13.75 17.17 11.40
CA ASP A 97 -14.22 16.40 12.56
C ASP A 97 -13.57 15.01 12.63
N GLN A 98 -13.34 14.37 11.47
CA GLN A 98 -12.65 13.09 11.40
C GLN A 98 -11.15 13.25 11.68
N VAL A 99 -10.53 14.29 11.11
CA VAL A 99 -9.12 14.63 11.37
C VAL A 99 -8.89 14.89 12.86
N GLU A 100 -9.75 15.72 13.47
CA GLU A 100 -9.74 16.02 14.90
C GLU A 100 -9.86 14.76 15.76
N TYR A 101 -10.85 13.93 15.44
CA TYR A 101 -11.06 12.68 16.16
C TYR A 101 -9.85 11.77 16.07
N ILE A 102 -9.31 11.54 14.86
CA ILE A 102 -8.17 10.63 14.65
C ILE A 102 -6.93 11.14 15.40
N ILE A 103 -6.59 12.41 15.31
CA ILE A 103 -5.44 13.02 16.00
C ILE A 103 -5.58 12.86 17.52
N ASN A 104 -6.73 13.24 18.08
CA ASN A 104 -6.96 13.19 19.53
C ASN A 104 -7.05 11.76 20.06
N HIS A 105 -7.77 10.87 19.37
CA HIS A 105 -7.94 9.50 19.79
C HIS A 105 -6.62 8.71 19.73
N SER A 106 -5.82 8.92 18.67
CA SER A 106 -4.53 8.24 18.50
C SER A 106 -3.44 8.74 19.44
N ASP A 107 -3.60 9.90 20.08
CA ASP A 107 -2.55 10.61 20.82
C ASP A 107 -1.35 10.98 19.93
N ALA A 108 -1.58 11.30 18.67
CA ALA A 108 -0.51 11.75 17.78
C ALA A 108 0.09 13.08 18.28
N ILE A 109 1.40 13.10 18.44
CA ILE A 109 2.12 14.29 18.92
C ILE A 109 2.76 15.10 17.81
N TYR A 110 2.96 14.50 16.65
CA TYR A 110 3.39 15.17 15.43
C TYR A 110 2.43 14.81 14.30
N VAL A 111 2.17 15.79 13.44
CA VAL A 111 1.41 15.59 12.20
C VAL A 111 2.30 15.97 11.03
N VAL A 112 2.54 15.04 10.13
CA VAL A 112 3.19 15.32 8.84
C VAL A 112 2.09 15.62 7.84
N ALA A 113 2.05 16.86 7.35
CA ALA A 113 1.12 17.36 6.36
C ALA A 113 1.80 17.35 4.97
N GLY A 114 1.22 16.67 4.00
CA GLY A 114 1.78 16.53 2.66
C GLY A 114 1.86 17.87 1.92
N ASP A 115 0.92 18.77 2.17
CA ASP A 115 0.78 20.05 1.48
C ASP A 115 0.13 21.13 2.39
N GLN A 116 -0.11 22.30 1.79
CA GLN A 116 -0.76 23.43 2.47
C GLN A 116 -2.18 23.08 2.94
N GLU A 117 -3.00 22.39 2.14
CA GLU A 117 -4.38 22.06 2.52
C GLU A 117 -4.43 21.22 3.80
N GLN A 118 -3.57 20.23 3.89
CA GLN A 118 -3.50 19.36 5.06
C GLN A 118 -2.91 20.10 6.28
N ALA A 119 -1.96 21.01 6.05
CA ALA A 119 -1.44 21.88 7.11
C ALA A 119 -2.52 22.80 7.66
N ASP A 120 -3.33 23.42 6.79
CA ASP A 120 -4.43 24.31 7.17
C ASP A 120 -5.48 23.58 8.02
N LYS A 121 -5.87 22.36 7.64
CA LYS A 121 -6.78 21.53 8.45
C LYS A 121 -6.27 21.36 9.89
N VAL A 122 -4.99 21.05 10.05
CA VAL A 122 -4.42 20.82 11.39
C VAL A 122 -4.23 22.13 12.16
N LEU A 123 -3.89 23.22 11.50
CA LEU A 123 -3.78 24.54 12.12
C LEU A 123 -5.13 25.03 12.64
N GLU A 124 -6.23 24.81 11.90
CA GLU A 124 -7.59 25.13 12.34
C GLU A 124 -7.96 24.35 13.62
N LEU A 125 -7.50 23.10 13.72
CA LEU A 125 -7.72 22.21 14.87
C LEU A 125 -6.72 22.39 16.02
N LYS A 126 -5.81 23.36 15.94
CA LYS A 126 -4.75 23.57 16.93
C LYS A 126 -5.26 23.71 18.37
N SER A 127 -6.38 24.39 18.56
CA SER A 127 -6.98 24.59 19.89
C SER A 127 -7.65 23.35 20.45
N THR A 128 -8.14 22.47 19.59
CA THR A 128 -8.88 21.24 19.96
C THR A 128 -7.99 20.00 19.93
N CYS A 129 -6.76 20.09 19.38
CA CYS A 129 -5.77 19.04 19.34
C CYS A 129 -4.51 19.38 20.20
N PRO A 130 -4.63 19.55 21.54
CA PRO A 130 -3.58 20.13 22.39
C PRO A 130 -2.33 19.25 22.52
N LYS A 131 -2.38 17.98 22.13
CA LYS A 131 -1.23 17.07 22.16
C LYS A 131 -0.28 17.26 20.99
N VAL A 132 -0.71 17.89 19.92
CA VAL A 132 0.12 18.13 18.73
C VAL A 132 1.19 19.18 19.06
N LYS A 133 2.43 18.75 19.06
CA LYS A 133 3.62 19.59 19.35
C LYS A 133 4.13 20.28 18.09
N LYS A 134 4.05 19.62 16.93
CA LYS A 134 4.48 20.17 15.63
C LYS A 134 3.61 19.65 14.48
N VAL A 135 3.38 20.54 13.53
CA VAL A 135 2.87 20.23 12.19
C VAL A 135 4.05 20.34 11.24
N ILE A 136 4.45 19.22 10.65
CA ILE A 136 5.65 19.11 9.81
C ILE A 136 5.17 19.08 8.36
N VAL A 137 5.44 20.15 7.62
CA VAL A 137 4.99 20.31 6.22
C VAL A 137 6.03 19.73 5.28
N ASP A 138 5.58 18.86 4.35
CA ASP A 138 6.44 18.29 3.32
C ASP A 138 6.62 19.26 2.15
N ASP A 139 5.54 19.60 1.44
CA ASP A 139 5.58 20.58 0.34
C ASP A 139 5.34 22.01 0.87
N PRO A 140 6.38 22.87 0.91
CA PRO A 140 6.26 24.23 1.41
C PRO A 140 5.54 25.18 0.45
N LYS A 141 5.05 24.71 -0.68
CA LYS A 141 4.34 25.51 -1.66
C LYS A 141 3.07 26.11 -1.01
N GLY A 142 2.90 27.41 -1.18
CA GLY A 142 1.80 28.15 -0.54
C GLY A 142 2.09 28.64 0.88
N MET A 143 3.08 28.09 1.59
CA MET A 143 3.37 28.33 3.01
C MET A 143 4.19 29.60 3.31
N ARG A 144 4.49 30.43 2.30
CA ARG A 144 5.41 31.59 2.45
C ARG A 144 5.06 32.57 3.55
N HIS A 145 3.77 32.74 3.84
CA HIS A 145 3.26 33.75 4.77
C HIS A 145 2.80 33.16 6.12
N TYR A 146 3.08 31.89 6.34
CA TYR A 146 2.74 31.22 7.60
C TYR A 146 3.85 31.46 8.62
N ASP A 147 3.48 32.06 9.75
CA ASP A 147 4.36 32.34 10.88
C ASP A 147 3.73 31.79 12.18
N ASP A 148 3.61 30.47 12.25
CA ASP A 148 3.10 29.78 13.44
C ASP A 148 4.21 28.90 14.03
N PRO A 149 4.56 29.06 15.33
CA PRO A 149 5.64 28.30 15.97
C PRO A 149 5.39 26.79 16.03
N ILE A 150 4.16 26.31 15.80
CA ILE A 150 3.88 24.86 15.71
C ILE A 150 4.37 24.28 14.39
N LEU A 151 4.52 25.07 13.35
CA LEU A 151 4.98 24.64 12.03
C LEU A 151 6.47 24.29 12.04
N ALA A 152 6.80 23.27 11.28
CA ALA A 152 8.16 22.90 10.91
C ALA A 152 8.15 22.36 9.47
N TYR A 153 9.31 22.32 8.82
CA TYR A 153 9.42 21.76 7.48
C TYR A 153 10.17 20.42 7.52
N PHE A 154 9.72 19.47 6.71
CA PHE A 154 10.28 18.11 6.68
C PHE A 154 11.80 18.12 6.48
N LYS A 155 12.30 18.91 5.53
CA LYS A 155 13.74 19.07 5.26
C LYS A 155 14.54 19.65 6.43
N ASP A 156 13.93 20.50 7.25
CA ASP A 156 14.60 21.04 8.44
C ASP A 156 14.73 20.00 9.56
N ILE A 157 13.71 19.15 9.70
CA ILE A 157 13.76 18.01 10.64
C ILE A 157 14.85 17.03 10.22
N GLU A 158 14.92 16.66 8.93
CA GLU A 158 16.03 15.83 8.41
C GLU A 158 17.40 16.48 8.66
N LYS A 159 17.52 17.79 8.44
CA LYS A 159 18.78 18.53 8.67
C LYS A 159 19.22 18.46 10.15
N GLN A 160 18.28 18.60 11.09
CA GLN A 160 18.56 18.44 12.53
C GLN A 160 19.00 17.01 12.84
N GLY A 161 18.29 16.00 12.33
CA GLY A 161 18.66 14.62 12.51
C GLY A 161 20.02 14.27 11.91
N ARG A 162 20.35 14.82 10.74
CA ARG A 162 21.69 14.66 10.12
C ARG A 162 22.80 15.23 10.98
N GLN A 163 22.55 16.34 11.67
CA GLN A 163 23.51 16.89 12.64
C GLN A 163 23.68 15.97 13.85
N LEU A 164 22.58 15.38 14.36
CA LEU A 164 22.63 14.43 15.46
C LEU A 164 23.35 13.13 15.04
N ALA A 165 23.07 12.61 13.84
CA ALA A 165 23.76 11.43 13.29
C ALA A 165 25.28 11.58 13.24
N ARG A 166 25.79 12.80 12.93
CA ARG A 166 27.23 13.09 12.95
C ARG A 166 27.82 13.10 14.36
N LYS A 167 27.04 13.54 15.34
CA LYS A 167 27.48 13.59 16.76
C LYS A 167 27.40 12.23 17.44
N GLN A 168 26.41 11.42 17.05
CA GLN A 168 26.12 10.11 17.65
C GLN A 168 25.90 9.04 16.55
N PRO A 169 26.96 8.56 15.87
CA PRO A 169 26.84 7.69 14.69
C PRO A 169 26.15 6.35 14.95
N HIS A 170 26.18 5.84 16.18
CA HIS A 170 25.64 4.53 16.54
C HIS A 170 24.17 4.60 17.01
N LEU A 171 23.68 5.80 17.40
CA LEU A 171 22.39 5.99 18.03
C LEU A 171 21.23 5.42 17.22
N PHE A 172 21.18 5.70 15.93
CA PHE A 172 20.09 5.21 15.07
C PHE A 172 20.07 3.67 14.95
N ASN A 173 21.27 3.06 14.90
CA ASN A 173 21.36 1.61 14.87
C ASN A 173 20.88 0.97 16.18
N GLU A 174 21.19 1.58 17.32
CA GLU A 174 20.71 1.15 18.64
C GLU A 174 19.18 1.21 18.71
N MET A 175 18.57 2.29 18.15
CA MET A 175 17.13 2.45 18.09
C MET A 175 16.47 1.35 17.24
N ILE A 176 16.99 1.05 16.03
CA ILE A 176 16.48 -0.03 15.18
C ILE A 176 16.53 -1.39 15.91
N VAL A 177 17.64 -1.68 16.57
CA VAL A 177 17.82 -2.96 17.29
C VAL A 177 16.85 -3.08 18.48
N ALA A 178 16.46 -1.97 19.08
CA ALA A 178 15.51 -1.95 20.20
C ALA A 178 14.04 -2.18 19.77
N VAL A 179 13.72 -2.14 18.48
CA VAL A 179 12.35 -2.40 17.98
C VAL A 179 12.03 -3.87 18.08
N ALA A 180 10.93 -4.18 18.77
CA ALA A 180 10.46 -5.56 18.97
C ALA A 180 9.35 -5.94 17.94
N PRO A 181 9.19 -7.23 17.62
CA PRO A 181 8.12 -7.70 16.73
C PRO A 181 6.70 -7.33 17.21
N ASP A 182 6.48 -7.27 18.51
CA ASP A 182 5.18 -6.94 19.12
C ASP A 182 4.94 -5.42 19.30
N ASP A 183 5.89 -4.58 18.89
CA ASP A 183 5.69 -3.14 18.86
C ASP A 183 4.65 -2.78 17.81
N VAL A 184 3.73 -1.90 18.19
CA VAL A 184 2.75 -1.34 17.26
C VAL A 184 3.46 -0.34 16.36
N GLY A 185 3.52 -0.64 15.06
CA GLY A 185 4.14 0.23 14.06
C GLY A 185 3.13 1.09 13.29
N MET A 186 1.83 0.70 13.31
CA MET A 186 0.75 1.45 12.68
C MET A 186 -0.53 1.36 13.48
N ILE A 187 -1.29 2.47 13.54
CA ILE A 187 -2.69 2.48 13.97
C ILE A 187 -3.52 2.91 12.78
N ASN A 188 -4.25 1.99 12.19
CA ASN A 188 -5.05 2.23 11.00
C ASN A 188 -6.53 2.38 11.37
N TYR A 189 -7.14 3.52 10.99
CA TYR A 189 -8.53 3.83 11.30
C TYR A 189 -9.46 3.31 10.22
N THR A 190 -10.42 2.49 10.65
CA THR A 190 -11.48 1.95 9.77
C THR A 190 -12.81 2.60 10.09
N SER A 191 -13.57 2.95 9.05
CA SER A 191 -14.97 3.35 9.22
C SER A 191 -15.77 2.12 9.66
N GLY A 192 -16.04 2.00 10.95
CA GLY A 192 -16.96 1.00 11.45
C GLY A 192 -18.37 1.23 10.88
N THR A 193 -19.14 0.16 10.68
CA THR A 193 -20.52 0.23 10.14
C THR A 193 -21.49 1.00 11.04
N THR A 194 -21.14 1.30 12.29
CA THR A 194 -22.06 1.84 13.32
C THR A 194 -21.40 2.81 14.30
N GLY A 195 -20.55 3.75 13.87
CA GLY A 195 -20.01 4.71 14.85
C GLY A 195 -18.70 5.40 14.43
N LEU A 196 -17.99 5.94 15.41
CA LEU A 196 -16.68 6.58 15.22
C LEU A 196 -15.65 5.54 14.72
N PRO A 197 -14.69 5.94 13.86
CA PRO A 197 -13.66 5.06 13.35
C PRO A 197 -12.87 4.40 14.48
N LYS A 198 -12.59 3.09 14.34
CA LYS A 198 -11.78 2.33 15.28
C LYS A 198 -10.33 2.27 14.80
N GLY A 199 -9.38 2.48 15.70
CA GLY A 199 -7.95 2.42 15.38
C GLY A 199 -7.40 1.00 15.56
N SER A 200 -7.20 0.26 14.48
CA SER A 200 -6.61 -1.09 14.49
C SER A 200 -5.11 -1.02 14.71
N MET A 201 -4.60 -1.65 15.78
CA MET A 201 -3.17 -1.69 16.12
C MET A 201 -2.47 -2.81 15.35
N ILE A 202 -1.61 -2.44 14.42
CA ILE A 202 -0.82 -3.35 13.60
C ILE A 202 0.61 -3.39 14.12
N THR A 203 1.11 -4.58 14.46
CA THR A 203 2.46 -4.78 14.99
C THR A 203 3.48 -5.00 13.87
N GLN A 204 4.77 -4.86 14.18
CA GLN A 204 5.86 -5.20 13.28
C GLN A 204 5.76 -6.65 12.79
N LYS A 205 5.40 -7.58 13.70
CA LYS A 205 5.16 -8.99 13.38
C LYS A 205 4.05 -9.17 12.34
N ASN A 206 2.91 -8.47 12.51
CA ASN A 206 1.79 -8.56 11.57
C ASN A 206 2.21 -8.12 10.15
N MET A 207 2.92 -6.98 10.03
CA MET A 207 3.37 -6.43 8.75
C MET A 207 4.34 -7.35 8.03
N VAL A 208 5.32 -7.91 8.76
CA VAL A 208 6.29 -8.85 8.18
C VAL A 208 5.62 -10.18 7.81
N ALA A 209 4.67 -10.64 8.63
CA ALA A 209 3.94 -11.87 8.37
C ALA A 209 3.15 -11.79 7.06
N VAL A 210 2.35 -10.72 6.85
CA VAL A 210 1.56 -10.59 5.62
C VAL A 210 2.45 -10.49 4.38
N ALA A 211 3.54 -9.72 4.43
CA ALA A 211 4.48 -9.61 3.32
C ALA A 211 5.11 -10.98 2.97
N ARG A 212 5.48 -11.76 3.98
CA ARG A 212 6.02 -13.11 3.81
C ARG A 212 4.98 -14.08 3.22
N LEU A 213 3.77 -14.07 3.75
CA LEU A 213 2.68 -14.95 3.31
C LEU A 213 2.27 -14.63 1.87
N GLN A 214 2.21 -13.35 1.51
CA GLN A 214 1.96 -12.90 0.14
C GLN A 214 3.08 -13.40 -0.80
N ASP A 215 4.33 -13.27 -0.41
CA ASP A 215 5.47 -13.72 -1.21
C ASP A 215 5.54 -15.25 -1.38
N MET A 216 5.03 -16.02 -0.42
CA MET A 216 4.91 -17.49 -0.54
C MET A 216 3.94 -17.92 -1.65
N VAL A 217 2.94 -17.09 -1.94
CA VAL A 217 1.93 -17.36 -2.98
C VAL A 217 2.34 -16.78 -4.33
N ASP A 218 2.80 -15.55 -4.31
CA ASP A 218 3.12 -14.75 -5.49
C ASP A 218 4.51 -14.15 -5.32
N ALA A 219 5.53 -14.97 -5.49
CA ALA A 219 6.91 -14.58 -5.26
C ALA A 219 7.29 -13.34 -6.09
N ALA A 220 7.61 -12.26 -5.40
CA ALA A 220 8.17 -11.08 -6.02
C ALA A 220 9.69 -11.20 -6.17
N ARG A 221 10.22 -10.54 -7.19
CA ARG A 221 11.65 -10.41 -7.40
C ARG A 221 12.10 -9.01 -7.01
N ASP A 222 13.36 -8.89 -6.70
CA ASP A 222 13.98 -7.62 -6.31
C ASP A 222 14.13 -6.60 -7.46
N ASP A 223 13.90 -7.03 -8.72
CA ASP A 223 13.80 -6.17 -9.90
C ASP A 223 12.35 -5.77 -10.26
N PHE A 224 11.38 -6.12 -9.41
CA PHE A 224 9.99 -5.74 -9.64
C PHE A 224 9.76 -4.25 -9.37
N GLU A 225 8.66 -3.75 -9.91
CA GLU A 225 8.22 -2.37 -9.82
C GLU A 225 6.76 -2.34 -9.36
N TYR A 226 6.47 -1.53 -8.37
CA TYR A 226 5.12 -1.20 -7.93
C TYR A 226 4.87 0.30 -8.13
N VAL A 227 3.66 0.70 -8.48
CA VAL A 227 3.24 2.11 -8.52
C VAL A 227 2.30 2.36 -7.36
N SER A 228 2.73 3.21 -6.42
CA SER A 228 2.03 3.58 -5.20
C SER A 228 1.11 4.77 -5.48
N PHE A 229 -0.20 4.55 -5.50
CA PHE A 229 -1.18 5.58 -5.87
C PHE A 229 -2.51 5.47 -5.11
N LEU A 230 -2.68 4.45 -4.30
CA LEU A 230 -3.84 4.31 -3.45
C LEU A 230 -3.62 5.09 -2.14
N PRO A 231 -4.67 5.46 -1.39
CA PRO A 231 -4.48 6.25 -0.19
C PRO A 231 -3.51 5.61 0.80
N PHE A 232 -2.58 6.39 1.34
CA PHE A 232 -1.58 5.96 2.33
C PHE A 232 -2.22 5.24 3.54
N ALA A 233 -3.38 5.74 3.99
CA ALA A 233 -4.13 5.17 5.11
C ALA A 233 -4.81 3.84 4.80
N TRP A 234 -4.81 3.37 3.54
CA TRP A 234 -5.44 2.10 3.18
C TRP A 234 -4.48 0.93 3.38
N ILE A 235 -4.93 -0.09 4.14
CA ILE A 235 -4.08 -1.22 4.53
C ILE A 235 -3.54 -2.01 3.33
N GLY A 236 -4.26 -2.09 2.21
CA GLY A 236 -3.78 -2.74 1.00
C GLY A 236 -2.64 -1.97 0.33
N GLU A 237 -2.64 -0.64 0.40
CA GLU A 237 -1.50 0.17 -0.04
C GLU A 237 -0.29 -0.05 0.84
N GLN A 238 -0.48 -0.16 2.14
CA GLN A 238 0.58 -0.46 3.10
C GLN A 238 1.25 -1.81 2.81
N GLU A 239 0.47 -2.84 2.48
CA GLU A 239 1.01 -4.15 2.10
C GLU A 239 1.88 -4.06 0.84
N CYS A 240 1.35 -3.48 -0.24
CA CYS A 240 2.02 -3.45 -1.54
C CYS A 240 3.08 -2.35 -1.69
N GLY A 241 2.92 -1.22 -0.99
CA GLY A 241 3.80 -0.05 -1.08
C GLY A 241 4.86 0.03 0.01
N VAL A 242 4.68 -0.67 1.15
CA VAL A 242 5.61 -0.61 2.29
C VAL A 242 6.12 -1.98 2.70
N TYR A 243 5.23 -2.90 3.12
CA TYR A 243 5.66 -4.15 3.76
C TYR A 243 6.35 -5.10 2.80
N TRP A 244 5.72 -5.37 1.66
CA TRP A 244 6.26 -6.30 0.67
C TRP A 244 7.51 -5.75 -0.05
N PRO A 245 7.58 -4.45 -0.45
CA PRO A 245 8.83 -3.87 -0.96
C PRO A 245 9.99 -3.97 0.01
N LEU A 246 9.80 -3.71 1.30
CA LEU A 246 10.84 -3.87 2.31
C LEU A 246 11.27 -5.33 2.46
N TYR A 247 10.31 -6.27 2.41
CA TYR A 247 10.60 -7.70 2.53
C TYR A 247 11.41 -8.24 1.35
N LYS A 248 11.10 -7.83 0.11
CA LYS A 248 11.70 -8.35 -1.14
C LYS A 248 12.69 -7.42 -1.83
N ALA A 249 12.82 -6.19 -1.38
CA ALA A 249 13.73 -5.18 -1.93
C ALA A 249 13.41 -4.75 -3.38
N PHE A 250 12.14 -4.71 -3.78
CA PHE A 250 11.73 -4.16 -5.07
C PHE A 250 11.37 -2.66 -4.98
N ALA A 251 11.34 -2.00 -6.15
CA ALA A 251 11.17 -0.54 -6.22
C ALA A 251 9.69 -0.10 -6.13
N VAL A 252 9.46 1.00 -5.41
CA VAL A 252 8.18 1.69 -5.31
C VAL A 252 8.24 3.02 -6.06
N ASN A 253 7.25 3.30 -6.89
CA ASN A 253 7.22 4.48 -7.75
C ASN A 253 6.01 5.34 -7.39
N PHE A 254 6.25 6.61 -7.09
CA PHE A 254 5.23 7.59 -6.72
C PHE A 254 4.87 8.47 -7.90
N PRO A 255 3.62 8.46 -8.37
CA PRO A 255 3.13 9.35 -9.42
C PRO A 255 3.25 10.82 -9.02
N GLU A 256 3.34 11.70 -10.01
CA GLU A 256 3.45 13.15 -9.76
C GLU A 256 2.16 13.72 -9.16
N LYS A 257 1.00 13.25 -9.66
CA LYS A 257 -0.33 13.70 -9.24
C LYS A 257 -1.36 12.59 -9.45
N VAL A 258 -2.47 12.67 -8.77
CA VAL A 258 -3.59 11.72 -8.90
C VAL A 258 -4.10 11.65 -10.35
N GLU A 259 -4.17 12.79 -11.05
CA GLU A 259 -4.64 12.88 -12.44
C GLU A 259 -3.68 12.21 -13.44
N THR A 260 -2.37 12.12 -13.12
CA THR A 260 -1.36 11.54 -13.99
C THR A 260 -1.06 10.07 -13.70
N VAL A 261 -1.74 9.46 -12.74
CA VAL A 261 -1.50 8.06 -12.31
C VAL A 261 -1.51 7.09 -13.49
N GLN A 262 -2.50 7.17 -14.37
CA GLN A 262 -2.59 6.25 -15.51
C GLN A 262 -1.40 6.41 -16.50
N GLU A 263 -0.95 7.63 -16.72
CA GLU A 263 0.23 7.91 -17.53
C GLU A 263 1.49 7.36 -16.87
N ASN A 264 1.64 7.56 -15.58
CA ASN A 264 2.79 7.10 -14.81
C ASN A 264 2.82 5.56 -14.66
N ILE A 265 1.66 4.90 -14.53
CA ILE A 265 1.56 3.44 -14.64
C ILE A 265 2.06 2.97 -16.01
N ARG A 266 1.69 3.66 -17.10
CA ARG A 266 2.15 3.33 -18.44
C ARG A 266 3.65 3.51 -18.60
N GLU A 267 4.24 4.56 -18.05
CA GLU A 267 5.67 4.84 -18.13
C GLU A 267 6.51 3.80 -17.38
N ILE A 268 6.11 3.46 -16.18
CA ILE A 268 6.80 2.48 -15.34
C ILE A 268 6.54 1.06 -15.86
N GLY A 269 5.31 0.73 -16.25
CA GLY A 269 4.92 -0.64 -16.59
C GLY A 269 5.12 -1.58 -15.40
N PRO A 270 4.37 -1.44 -14.30
CA PRO A 270 4.63 -2.16 -13.07
C PRO A 270 4.50 -3.68 -13.22
N HIS A 271 5.18 -4.41 -12.35
CA HIS A 271 5.04 -5.87 -12.23
C HIS A 271 3.93 -6.27 -11.27
N ILE A 272 3.63 -5.41 -10.32
CA ILE A 272 2.58 -5.57 -9.32
C ILE A 272 1.62 -4.40 -9.45
N LEU A 273 0.32 -4.69 -9.51
CA LEU A 273 -0.74 -3.67 -9.50
C LEU A 273 -1.88 -4.14 -8.60
N LEU A 274 -2.09 -3.41 -7.51
CA LEU A 274 -3.27 -3.53 -6.67
C LEU A 274 -4.21 -2.38 -7.01
N ALA A 275 -5.46 -2.69 -7.30
CA ALA A 275 -6.47 -1.68 -7.57
C ALA A 275 -7.85 -2.14 -7.12
N PRO A 276 -8.66 -1.28 -6.49
CA PRO A 276 -10.06 -1.58 -6.19
C PRO A 276 -10.87 -1.74 -7.49
N PRO A 277 -12.03 -2.43 -7.45
CA PRO A 277 -12.86 -2.71 -8.62
C PRO A 277 -13.11 -1.52 -9.54
N ARG A 278 -13.39 -0.34 -8.98
CA ARG A 278 -13.66 0.90 -9.74
C ARG A 278 -12.54 1.26 -10.72
N ILE A 279 -11.28 1.00 -10.35
CA ILE A 279 -10.13 1.31 -11.23
C ILE A 279 -10.07 0.31 -12.38
N TRP A 280 -10.30 -0.98 -12.13
CA TRP A 280 -10.36 -2.00 -13.17
C TRP A 280 -11.52 -1.76 -14.14
N GLU A 281 -12.70 -1.38 -13.60
CA GLU A 281 -13.87 -0.99 -14.40
C GLU A 281 -13.57 0.24 -15.26
N LYS A 282 -12.89 1.24 -14.69
CA LYS A 282 -12.46 2.43 -15.44
C LYS A 282 -11.51 2.06 -16.57
N ILE A 283 -10.48 1.25 -16.33
CA ILE A 283 -9.56 0.78 -17.38
C ILE A 283 -10.33 0.02 -18.46
N CYS A 284 -11.29 -0.83 -18.07
CA CYS A 284 -12.17 -1.55 -19.02
C CYS A 284 -12.94 -0.57 -19.91
N SER A 285 -13.57 0.45 -19.33
CA SER A 285 -14.29 1.49 -20.04
C SER A 285 -13.37 2.29 -20.97
N ASP A 286 -12.21 2.69 -20.48
CA ASP A 286 -11.22 3.44 -21.25
C ASP A 286 -10.68 2.64 -22.44
N ILE A 287 -10.53 1.31 -22.31
CA ILE A 287 -10.22 0.41 -23.44
C ILE A 287 -11.32 0.47 -24.50
N GLN A 288 -12.59 0.41 -24.10
CA GLN A 288 -13.72 0.48 -25.04
C GLN A 288 -13.76 1.81 -25.79
N VAL A 289 -13.57 2.92 -25.09
CA VAL A 289 -13.51 4.26 -25.70
C VAL A 289 -12.35 4.33 -26.70
N LYS A 290 -11.15 3.90 -26.30
CA LYS A 290 -9.97 3.89 -27.20
C LYS A 290 -10.18 3.06 -28.47
N ILE A 291 -10.91 1.95 -28.38
CA ILE A 291 -11.23 1.13 -29.55
C ILE A 291 -12.27 1.83 -30.44
N GLN A 292 -13.26 2.53 -29.86
CA GLN A 292 -14.24 3.29 -30.63
C GLN A 292 -13.59 4.45 -31.40
N GLU A 293 -12.62 5.13 -30.81
CA GLU A 293 -11.85 6.21 -31.41
C GLU A 293 -10.80 5.73 -32.42
N ALA A 294 -10.45 4.44 -32.41
CA ALA A 294 -9.42 3.89 -33.27
C ALA A 294 -9.85 3.86 -34.73
N VAL A 295 -8.88 3.86 -35.66
CA VAL A 295 -9.11 3.67 -37.08
C VAL A 295 -9.83 2.35 -37.35
N TRP A 296 -10.65 2.31 -38.39
CA TRP A 296 -11.55 1.17 -38.71
C TRP A 296 -10.82 -0.19 -38.76
N VAL A 297 -9.57 -0.24 -39.23
CA VAL A 297 -8.75 -1.46 -39.26
C VAL A 297 -8.50 -2.01 -37.85
N LYS A 298 -8.13 -1.16 -36.89
CA LYS A 298 -7.89 -1.58 -35.52
C LYS A 298 -9.17 -2.04 -34.84
N ARG A 299 -10.30 -1.36 -35.08
CA ARG A 299 -11.63 -1.77 -34.59
C ARG A 299 -12.00 -3.14 -35.13
N PHE A 300 -11.81 -3.35 -36.44
CA PHE A 300 -12.09 -4.64 -37.10
C PHE A 300 -11.25 -5.77 -36.51
N ILE A 301 -9.93 -5.55 -36.35
CA ILE A 301 -9.02 -6.54 -35.74
C ILE A 301 -9.48 -6.85 -34.32
N TYR A 302 -9.78 -5.83 -33.50
CA TYR A 302 -10.26 -6.03 -32.14
C TYR A 302 -11.53 -6.86 -32.09
N GLN A 303 -12.53 -6.51 -32.90
CA GLN A 303 -13.81 -7.25 -32.95
C GLN A 303 -13.64 -8.71 -33.39
N LYS A 304 -12.68 -8.98 -34.26
CA LYS A 304 -12.40 -10.36 -34.74
C LYS A 304 -11.64 -11.18 -33.70
N PHE A 305 -10.71 -10.57 -32.97
CA PHE A 305 -9.83 -11.30 -32.05
C PHE A 305 -10.32 -11.29 -30.59
N LEU A 306 -11.15 -10.35 -30.18
CA LEU A 306 -11.71 -10.34 -28.81
C LEU A 306 -12.42 -11.65 -28.44
N PRO A 307 -13.26 -12.25 -29.33
CA PRO A 307 -13.88 -13.56 -29.08
C PRO A 307 -12.86 -14.69 -28.89
N VAL A 308 -11.68 -14.59 -29.53
CA VAL A 308 -10.58 -15.56 -29.31
C VAL A 308 -10.04 -15.42 -27.89
N GLY A 309 -9.84 -14.18 -27.43
CA GLY A 309 -9.44 -13.89 -26.03
C GLY A 309 -10.45 -14.45 -25.03
N TYR A 310 -11.74 -14.19 -25.21
CA TYR A 310 -12.79 -14.73 -24.33
C TYR A 310 -12.82 -16.26 -24.28
N ARG A 311 -12.62 -16.93 -25.40
CA ARG A 311 -12.51 -18.41 -25.42
C ARG A 311 -11.27 -18.89 -24.66
N MET A 312 -10.15 -18.14 -24.72
CA MET A 312 -8.97 -18.46 -23.91
C MET A 312 -9.23 -18.25 -22.41
N ALA A 313 -9.96 -17.17 -22.06
CA ALA A 313 -10.41 -16.96 -20.69
C ALA A 313 -11.27 -18.13 -20.18
N ASP A 314 -12.19 -18.65 -20.99
CA ASP A 314 -13.01 -19.81 -20.62
C ASP A 314 -12.16 -21.09 -20.39
N PHE A 315 -11.09 -21.30 -21.16
CA PHE A 315 -10.15 -22.42 -20.91
C PHE A 315 -9.43 -22.26 -19.57
N ILE A 316 -9.00 -21.03 -19.21
CA ILE A 316 -8.36 -20.72 -17.93
C ILE A 316 -9.32 -21.00 -16.78
N LEU A 317 -10.55 -20.47 -16.87
CA LEU A 317 -11.59 -20.60 -15.84
C LEU A 317 -12.07 -22.05 -15.64
N THR A 318 -12.08 -22.85 -16.72
CA THR A 318 -12.49 -24.27 -16.66
C THR A 318 -11.31 -25.21 -16.43
N LYS A 319 -10.08 -24.70 -16.26
CA LYS A 319 -8.85 -25.47 -16.09
C LYS A 319 -8.61 -26.50 -17.20
N LYS A 320 -9.06 -26.19 -18.42
CA LYS A 320 -8.88 -27.04 -19.58
C LYS A 320 -7.73 -26.54 -20.45
N ASP A 321 -6.96 -27.47 -20.99
CA ASP A 321 -5.91 -27.14 -21.95
C ASP A 321 -6.49 -26.75 -23.30
N PRO A 322 -6.18 -25.54 -23.81
CA PRO A 322 -6.64 -25.14 -25.13
C PRO A 322 -5.88 -25.95 -26.22
N PRO A 323 -6.56 -26.36 -27.30
CA PRO A 323 -5.93 -26.98 -28.45
C PRO A 323 -4.80 -26.10 -29.02
N ILE A 324 -3.76 -26.73 -29.60
CA ILE A 324 -2.57 -26.05 -30.15
C ILE A 324 -2.95 -24.94 -31.12
N GLY A 325 -3.89 -25.19 -32.04
CA GLY A 325 -4.34 -24.17 -33.00
C GLY A 325 -4.96 -22.93 -32.33
N ARG A 326 -5.65 -23.10 -31.20
CA ARG A 326 -6.20 -21.98 -30.44
C ARG A 326 -5.12 -21.21 -29.67
N ARG A 327 -4.12 -21.90 -29.13
CA ARG A 327 -2.94 -21.25 -28.51
C ARG A 327 -2.22 -20.37 -29.54
N LEU A 328 -1.99 -20.88 -30.74
CA LEU A 328 -1.37 -20.12 -31.83
C LEU A 328 -2.22 -18.90 -32.22
N LEU A 329 -3.53 -19.08 -32.40
CA LEU A 329 -4.45 -17.99 -32.73
C LEU A 329 -4.50 -16.92 -31.64
N SER A 330 -4.48 -17.32 -30.38
CA SER A 330 -4.41 -16.40 -29.24
C SER A 330 -3.09 -15.62 -29.24
N TRP A 331 -1.98 -16.25 -29.54
CA TRP A 331 -0.68 -15.59 -29.67
C TRP A 331 -0.69 -14.54 -30.79
N VAL A 332 -1.29 -14.85 -31.94
CA VAL A 332 -1.50 -13.90 -33.05
C VAL A 332 -2.38 -12.73 -32.59
N ALA A 333 -3.49 -13.00 -31.89
CA ALA A 333 -4.37 -11.98 -31.33
C ALA A 333 -3.63 -11.06 -30.38
N TYR A 334 -2.80 -11.64 -29.51
CA TYR A 334 -1.98 -10.87 -28.58
C TYR A 334 -1.03 -9.92 -29.30
N LEU A 335 -0.29 -10.39 -30.29
CA LEU A 335 0.66 -9.56 -31.05
C LEU A 335 -0.03 -8.45 -31.86
N LEU A 336 -1.17 -8.74 -32.46
CA LEU A 336 -1.85 -7.79 -33.35
C LEU A 336 -2.58 -6.68 -32.59
N ILE A 337 -3.18 -6.98 -31.42
CA ILE A 337 -4.03 -6.01 -30.72
C ILE A 337 -3.83 -5.98 -29.21
N PHE A 338 -3.80 -7.11 -28.49
CA PHE A 338 -3.83 -7.10 -27.02
C PHE A 338 -2.55 -6.56 -26.41
N ARG A 339 -1.39 -6.84 -27.01
CA ARG A 339 -0.12 -6.26 -26.59
C ARG A 339 -0.13 -4.73 -26.66
N SER A 340 -0.69 -4.17 -27.73
CA SER A 340 -0.77 -2.73 -27.89
C SER A 340 -1.69 -2.07 -26.85
N LEU A 341 -2.81 -2.71 -26.54
CA LEU A 341 -3.71 -2.27 -25.48
C LEU A 341 -3.05 -2.37 -24.11
N ASN A 342 -2.48 -3.52 -23.77
CA ASN A 342 -1.78 -3.72 -22.51
C ASN A 342 -0.64 -2.72 -22.34
N ASN A 343 0.12 -2.43 -23.41
CA ASN A 343 1.17 -1.42 -23.36
C ASN A 343 0.63 -0.01 -23.10
N TYR A 344 -0.51 0.34 -23.72
CA TYR A 344 -1.14 1.64 -23.52
C TYR A 344 -1.59 1.88 -22.07
N PHE A 345 -2.03 0.82 -21.39
CA PHE A 345 -2.46 0.88 -19.99
C PHE A 345 -1.36 0.46 -18.99
N GLY A 346 -0.13 0.21 -19.43
CA GLY A 346 0.99 -0.16 -18.54
C GLY A 346 0.91 -1.60 -18.01
N LEU A 347 0.09 -2.46 -18.63
CA LEU A 347 -0.20 -3.81 -18.14
C LEU A 347 0.72 -4.91 -18.74
N THR A 348 1.64 -4.54 -19.64
CA THR A 348 2.45 -5.52 -20.39
C THR A 348 3.42 -6.30 -19.53
N ARG A 349 3.96 -5.67 -18.47
CA ARG A 349 4.94 -6.27 -17.57
C ARG A 349 4.30 -6.89 -16.33
N LEU A 350 2.97 -6.76 -16.14
CA LEU A 350 2.29 -7.29 -14.97
C LEU A 350 2.55 -8.79 -14.77
N ARG A 351 2.91 -9.14 -13.54
CA ARG A 351 3.03 -10.51 -13.04
C ARG A 351 1.94 -10.80 -12.03
N HIS A 352 1.66 -9.82 -11.18
CA HIS A 352 0.68 -9.92 -10.12
C HIS A 352 -0.30 -8.75 -10.21
N ALA A 353 -1.54 -9.05 -10.54
CA ALA A 353 -2.63 -8.08 -10.60
C ALA A 353 -3.69 -8.47 -9.56
N TYR A 354 -4.05 -7.53 -8.70
CA TYR A 354 -4.99 -7.75 -7.60
C TYR A 354 -6.15 -6.80 -7.63
N THR A 355 -7.28 -7.28 -7.14
CA THR A 355 -8.42 -6.45 -6.77
C THR A 355 -8.91 -6.86 -5.37
N GLY A 356 -9.31 -5.89 -4.57
CA GLY A 356 -9.77 -6.11 -3.20
C GLY A 356 -10.60 -4.96 -2.67
N GLY A 357 -11.13 -5.13 -1.46
CA GLY A 357 -12.02 -4.16 -0.81
C GLY A 357 -13.49 -4.26 -1.25
N ALA A 358 -13.77 -4.84 -2.42
CA ALA A 358 -15.10 -5.18 -2.92
C ALA A 358 -14.99 -6.26 -4.01
N PRO A 359 -16.09 -6.99 -4.33
CA PRO A 359 -16.12 -7.93 -5.43
C PRO A 359 -15.96 -7.23 -6.79
N LEU A 360 -15.14 -7.80 -7.67
CA LEU A 360 -15.06 -7.36 -9.07
C LEU A 360 -16.07 -8.17 -9.92
N GLY A 361 -16.80 -7.48 -10.79
CA GLY A 361 -17.77 -8.11 -11.66
C GLY A 361 -17.16 -9.18 -12.59
N PRO A 362 -17.81 -10.34 -12.79
CA PRO A 362 -17.29 -11.47 -13.58
C PRO A 362 -16.95 -11.09 -15.02
N GLU A 363 -17.69 -10.15 -15.61
CA GLU A 363 -17.46 -9.68 -16.98
C GLU A 363 -16.13 -8.93 -17.10
N ILE A 364 -15.76 -8.16 -16.07
CA ILE A 364 -14.48 -7.43 -15.99
C ILE A 364 -13.34 -8.44 -15.85
N PHE A 365 -13.47 -9.43 -14.97
CA PHE A 365 -12.49 -10.52 -14.86
C PHE A 365 -12.25 -11.20 -16.21
N LYS A 366 -13.34 -11.62 -16.89
CA LYS A 366 -13.24 -12.29 -18.19
C LYS A 366 -12.58 -11.42 -19.25
N MET A 367 -12.90 -10.11 -19.26
CA MET A 367 -12.28 -9.18 -20.20
C MET A 367 -10.76 -9.11 -20.01
N PHE A 368 -10.29 -8.94 -18.78
CA PHE A 368 -8.85 -8.88 -18.52
C PHE A 368 -8.15 -10.22 -18.78
N LEU A 369 -8.78 -11.35 -18.44
CA LEU A 369 -8.28 -12.67 -18.83
C LEU A 369 -8.18 -12.82 -20.35
N ALA A 370 -9.16 -12.29 -21.12
CA ALA A 370 -9.12 -12.29 -22.57
C ALA A 370 -7.96 -11.45 -23.14
N LEU A 371 -7.56 -10.38 -22.45
CA LEU A 371 -6.40 -9.55 -22.77
C LEU A 371 -5.07 -10.16 -22.29
N GLY A 372 -5.12 -11.28 -21.55
CA GLY A 372 -3.94 -11.95 -20.99
C GLY A 372 -3.52 -11.44 -19.62
N VAL A 373 -4.33 -10.62 -18.97
CA VAL A 373 -4.10 -10.11 -17.60
C VAL A 373 -4.88 -10.95 -16.60
N LYS A 374 -4.18 -11.62 -15.69
CA LYS A 374 -4.76 -12.47 -14.65
C LYS A 374 -4.98 -11.68 -13.37
N ILE A 375 -6.14 -11.00 -13.27
CA ILE A 375 -6.52 -10.33 -12.02
C ILE A 375 -6.89 -11.40 -10.99
N LYS A 376 -6.47 -11.22 -9.76
CA LYS A 376 -6.79 -12.07 -8.61
C LYS A 376 -7.64 -11.29 -7.61
N GLN A 377 -8.77 -11.87 -7.20
CA GLN A 377 -9.53 -11.33 -6.09
C GLN A 377 -8.76 -11.58 -4.81
N ALA A 378 -8.65 -10.56 -3.96
CA ALA A 378 -8.12 -10.64 -2.61
C ALA A 378 -9.21 -10.25 -1.63
N TYR A 379 -9.32 -10.99 -0.54
CA TYR A 379 -10.18 -10.69 0.60
C TYR A 379 -9.34 -10.53 1.86
N GLY A 380 -9.66 -9.51 2.62
CA GLY A 380 -9.03 -9.22 3.89
C GLY A 380 -9.61 -7.97 4.51
N ALA A 381 -9.12 -7.63 5.68
CA ALA A 381 -9.54 -6.49 6.47
C ALA A 381 -8.33 -5.80 7.10
N THR A 382 -8.51 -4.62 7.64
CA THR A 382 -7.45 -3.94 8.39
C THR A 382 -7.01 -4.77 9.61
N GLU A 383 -7.95 -5.43 10.25
CA GLU A 383 -7.75 -6.29 11.40
C GLU A 383 -6.97 -7.58 11.10
N THR A 384 -6.85 -7.91 9.81
CA THR A 384 -6.00 -9.01 9.33
C THR A 384 -4.79 -8.50 8.52
N THR A 385 -4.42 -7.23 8.71
CA THR A 385 -3.25 -6.60 8.10
C THR A 385 -3.23 -6.76 6.56
N ALA A 386 -4.34 -6.50 5.89
CA ALA A 386 -4.64 -6.63 4.47
C ALA A 386 -5.13 -8.04 4.04
N ALA A 387 -4.55 -8.66 3.01
CA ALA A 387 -5.09 -9.85 2.39
C ALA A 387 -4.87 -11.14 3.23
N THR A 388 -5.91 -11.96 3.37
CA THR A 388 -5.83 -13.27 4.03
C THR A 388 -6.26 -14.42 3.13
N ILE A 389 -7.11 -14.12 2.16
CA ILE A 389 -7.62 -15.07 1.16
C ILE A 389 -7.39 -14.46 -0.21
N ILE A 390 -6.85 -15.24 -1.14
CA ILE A 390 -6.52 -14.74 -2.46
C ILE A 390 -6.60 -15.85 -3.53
N HIS A 391 -7.01 -15.50 -4.73
CA HIS A 391 -6.92 -16.40 -5.88
C HIS A 391 -5.47 -16.84 -6.13
N ARG A 392 -5.29 -18.07 -6.57
CA ARG A 392 -4.01 -18.52 -7.12
C ARG A 392 -3.95 -18.23 -8.62
N THR A 393 -2.76 -18.00 -9.13
CA THR A 393 -2.54 -17.65 -10.56
C THR A 393 -3.10 -18.72 -11.53
N ASP A 394 -3.15 -19.97 -11.08
CA ASP A 394 -3.66 -21.14 -11.80
C ASP A 394 -5.08 -21.57 -11.35
N ASP A 395 -5.66 -20.89 -10.36
CA ASP A 395 -7.00 -21.18 -9.83
C ASP A 395 -7.78 -19.87 -9.57
N ILE A 396 -8.21 -19.23 -10.66
CA ILE A 396 -9.10 -18.06 -10.62
C ILE A 396 -10.54 -18.54 -10.78
N ARG A 397 -11.41 -18.20 -9.82
CA ARG A 397 -12.83 -18.57 -9.82
C ARG A 397 -13.67 -17.31 -9.58
N LEU A 398 -14.49 -16.96 -10.55
CA LEU A 398 -15.21 -15.69 -10.60
C LEU A 398 -16.18 -15.45 -9.42
N GLU A 399 -16.66 -16.52 -8.80
CA GLU A 399 -17.67 -16.49 -7.73
C GLU A 399 -17.04 -16.63 -6.32
N THR A 400 -15.70 -16.57 -6.20
CA THR A 400 -15.00 -16.76 -4.95
C THR A 400 -13.94 -15.69 -4.75
N VAL A 401 -13.47 -15.57 -3.53
CA VAL A 401 -12.31 -14.72 -3.18
C VAL A 401 -10.99 -15.49 -3.14
N GLY A 402 -11.03 -16.79 -3.48
CA GLY A 402 -9.84 -17.65 -3.51
C GLY A 402 -9.73 -18.60 -2.33
N ILE A 403 -8.51 -18.89 -1.92
CA ILE A 403 -8.18 -19.77 -0.79
C ILE A 403 -7.25 -19.06 0.19
N PRO A 404 -7.25 -19.45 1.47
CA PRO A 404 -6.42 -18.82 2.49
C PRO A 404 -4.93 -18.79 2.10
N LEU A 405 -4.23 -17.74 2.55
CA LEU A 405 -2.77 -17.71 2.48
C LEU A 405 -2.17 -18.88 3.26
N PRO A 406 -0.95 -19.33 2.96
CA PRO A 406 -0.28 -20.35 3.77
C PRO A 406 -0.25 -19.97 5.25
N GLU A 407 -0.35 -20.94 6.15
CA GLU A 407 -0.33 -20.72 7.61
C GLU A 407 -1.50 -19.87 8.15
N VAL A 408 -2.49 -19.52 7.31
CA VAL A 408 -3.71 -18.83 7.72
C VAL A 408 -4.83 -19.85 7.84
N GLU A 409 -5.42 -19.92 9.03
CA GLU A 409 -6.60 -20.74 9.27
C GLU A 409 -7.84 -19.88 9.09
N VAL A 410 -8.79 -20.39 8.33
CA VAL A 410 -10.08 -19.74 8.09
C VAL A 410 -11.20 -20.72 8.38
N LYS A 411 -12.21 -20.29 9.12
CA LYS A 411 -13.40 -21.06 9.46
C LYS A 411 -14.64 -20.20 9.31
N THR A 412 -15.68 -20.74 8.71
CA THR A 412 -17.00 -20.11 8.70
C THR A 412 -17.82 -20.65 9.86
N THR A 413 -18.48 -19.78 10.61
CA THR A 413 -19.43 -20.14 11.67
C THR A 413 -20.76 -20.57 11.09
N ASP A 414 -21.63 -21.15 11.93
CA ASP A 414 -23.00 -21.52 11.53
C ASP A 414 -23.86 -20.28 11.19
N THR A 415 -23.45 -19.09 11.68
CA THR A 415 -24.10 -17.81 11.39
C THR A 415 -23.56 -17.14 10.11
N GLY A 416 -22.55 -17.72 9.46
CA GLY A 416 -21.94 -17.19 8.24
C GLY A 416 -20.74 -16.24 8.48
N GLU A 417 -20.38 -15.98 9.73
CA GLU A 417 -19.21 -15.17 10.06
C GLU A 417 -17.92 -15.89 9.67
N LEU A 418 -16.94 -15.12 9.18
CA LEU A 418 -15.63 -15.64 8.83
C LEU A 418 -14.66 -15.42 9.97
N LEU A 419 -14.14 -16.49 10.54
CA LEU A 419 -13.10 -16.49 11.56
C LEU A 419 -11.75 -16.69 10.91
N THR A 420 -10.77 -15.87 11.27
CA THR A 420 -9.41 -15.92 10.71
C THR A 420 -8.38 -15.98 11.84
N ARG A 421 -7.39 -16.89 11.72
CA ARG A 421 -6.26 -17.01 12.66
C ARG A 421 -4.94 -17.04 11.92
N GLY A 422 -3.93 -16.32 12.44
CA GLY A 422 -2.58 -16.28 11.94
C GLY A 422 -1.81 -15.08 12.49
N ASP A 423 -0.52 -15.03 12.17
CA ASP A 423 0.38 -13.97 12.64
C ASP A 423 0.06 -12.58 12.08
N MET A 424 -0.80 -12.49 11.04
CA MET A 424 -1.28 -11.24 10.46
C MET A 424 -2.47 -10.63 11.21
N VAL A 425 -3.07 -11.33 12.17
CA VAL A 425 -4.19 -10.80 12.97
C VAL A 425 -3.68 -9.68 13.87
N PHE A 426 -4.36 -8.53 13.84
CA PHE A 426 -4.00 -7.32 14.57
C PHE A 426 -3.94 -7.52 16.10
N LYS A 427 -3.29 -6.58 16.79
CA LYS A 427 -3.18 -6.65 18.26
C LYS A 427 -4.49 -6.31 19.00
N GLY A 428 -5.42 -5.63 18.33
CA GLY A 428 -6.68 -5.14 18.87
C GLY A 428 -6.92 -3.67 18.54
N TYR A 429 -8.03 -3.13 19.01
CA TYR A 429 -8.38 -1.72 18.79
C TYR A 429 -7.79 -0.82 19.88
N TYR A 430 -7.14 0.26 19.45
CA TYR A 430 -6.53 1.23 20.36
C TYR A 430 -7.57 1.87 21.26
N LYS A 431 -7.32 1.87 22.57
CA LYS A 431 -8.25 2.38 23.62
C LYS A 431 -9.66 1.78 23.60
N ASN A 432 -9.85 0.61 22.99
CA ASN A 432 -11.16 -0.03 22.94
C ASN A 432 -11.06 -1.53 23.23
N PRO A 433 -10.85 -1.92 24.51
CA PRO A 433 -10.73 -3.31 24.90
C PRO A 433 -12.02 -4.11 24.69
N GLU A 434 -13.19 -3.47 24.81
CA GLU A 434 -14.50 -4.13 24.62
C GLU A 434 -14.67 -4.55 23.16
N ALA A 435 -14.45 -3.63 22.20
CA ALA A 435 -14.50 -3.98 20.78
C ALA A 435 -13.41 -4.99 20.41
N THR A 436 -12.24 -4.94 21.06
CA THR A 436 -11.18 -5.93 20.86
C THR A 436 -11.66 -7.33 21.30
N ALA A 437 -12.26 -7.45 22.47
CA ALA A 437 -12.77 -8.72 22.98
C ALA A 437 -13.91 -9.29 22.12
N GLN A 438 -14.72 -8.43 21.51
CA GLN A 438 -15.75 -8.85 20.55
C GLN A 438 -15.16 -9.33 19.23
N ALA A 439 -14.12 -8.63 18.72
CA ALA A 439 -13.50 -8.95 17.44
C ALA A 439 -12.52 -10.14 17.51
N ILE A 440 -11.84 -10.35 18.64
CA ILE A 440 -10.87 -11.43 18.83
C ILE A 440 -11.43 -12.47 19.80
N ILE A 441 -12.00 -13.53 19.27
CA ILE A 441 -12.53 -14.66 20.05
C ILE A 441 -11.55 -15.82 19.96
N CYS A 442 -10.97 -16.24 21.08
CA CYS A 442 -10.02 -17.35 21.13
C CYS A 442 -8.87 -17.25 20.11
N LEU A 443 -8.27 -16.03 19.94
CA LEU A 443 -7.24 -15.72 18.93
C LEU A 443 -7.73 -15.86 17.48
N LEU A 444 -9.03 -15.84 17.25
CA LEU A 444 -9.66 -15.80 15.94
C LEU A 444 -10.29 -14.42 15.76
N TYR A 445 -9.93 -13.74 14.68
CA TYR A 445 -10.62 -12.52 14.26
C TYR A 445 -11.93 -12.88 13.59
N THR A 446 -13.04 -12.25 14.02
CA THR A 446 -14.35 -12.36 13.39
C THR A 446 -14.58 -11.19 12.47
N SER A 447 -14.97 -11.45 11.22
CA SER A 447 -15.49 -10.42 10.33
C SER A 447 -16.97 -10.67 10.07
N ASP A 448 -17.78 -9.63 10.12
CA ASP A 448 -19.12 -9.65 9.54
C ASP A 448 -18.96 -9.83 8.02
N ALA A 449 -18.83 -11.06 7.57
CA ALA A 449 -18.83 -11.38 6.15
C ALA A 449 -20.28 -11.29 5.67
N ALA A 450 -20.69 -10.09 5.25
CA ALA A 450 -21.94 -9.88 4.52
C ALA A 450 -21.81 -10.28 3.06
#